data_7df8eeb37eeddef4be77ebd191796ba2
#
_entry.id   7df8eeb37eeddef4be77ebd191796ba2
#
_cell.length_a   1.000
_cell.length_b   1.000
_cell.length_c   1.000
_cell.angle_alpha   90.00
_cell.angle_beta   90.00
_cell.angle_gamma   90.00
#
_symmetry.space_group_name_H-M   'P 1'
#
loop_
_entity.id
_entity.type
_entity.pdbx_description
1 polymer ?
#
loop_
_entity_poly.entity_id
_entity_poly.type
_entity_poly.pdbx_seq_one_letter_code
_entity_poly.pdbx_strand_id
1 'polypeptide(L)'
;MLSLLVIFFIKFEKIEKGESIEQIQSPLIGKNIPNIKIIKFNENQKISFSKYKNKRFILNFFASWCLPCKIEAPLLNKVSSKIPIIGIAYKDKEEDMIKFLKNYGNPFSEIGVDQLGSIAIEWGVYGVPETFLIDENGKIIYKHAGAISHEVYKDKIIPFINND
;
A
#
# COMPACT_ATOMS: atom_id res chain seq x y z
N MET A 1 22.87 5.74 36.28
CA MET A 1 22.45 6.89 35.47
C MET A 1 23.26 7.05 34.19
N LEU A 2 24.55 6.82 34.15
CA LEU A 2 25.40 6.96 32.96
C LEU A 2 25.01 6.02 31.81
N SER A 3 24.55 4.79 32.10
CA SER A 3 24.21 3.78 31.08
C SER A 3 22.93 4.13 30.28
N LEU A 4 21.95 4.78 30.89
CA LEU A 4 20.72 5.21 30.24
C LEU A 4 20.96 6.35 29.21
N LEU A 5 21.85 7.28 29.54
CA LEU A 5 22.27 8.35 28.66
C LEU A 5 23.01 7.82 27.41
N VAL A 6 23.89 6.84 27.61
CA VAL A 6 24.61 6.20 26.50
C VAL A 6 23.66 5.47 25.55
N ILE A 7 22.67 4.73 26.08
CA ILE A 7 21.66 4.05 25.27
C ILE A 7 20.79 5.06 24.52
N PHE A 8 20.45 6.19 25.16
CA PHE A 8 19.68 7.27 24.52
C PHE A 8 20.48 7.90 23.36
N PHE A 9 21.76 8.21 23.59
CA PHE A 9 22.63 8.78 22.55
C PHE A 9 22.82 7.82 21.37
N ILE A 10 23.04 6.53 21.60
CA ILE A 10 23.19 5.51 20.55
C ILE A 10 21.90 5.40 19.71
N LYS A 11 20.73 5.42 20.35
CA LYS A 11 19.44 5.42 19.64
C LYS A 11 19.19 6.72 18.88
N PHE A 12 19.60 7.85 19.43
CA PHE A 12 19.45 9.15 18.78
C PHE A 12 20.33 9.27 17.52
N GLU A 13 21.60 8.83 17.58
CA GLU A 13 22.47 8.77 16.39
C GLU A 13 21.93 7.86 15.28
N LYS A 14 21.26 6.75 15.64
CA LYS A 14 20.61 5.87 14.67
C LYS A 14 19.44 6.55 13.95
N ILE A 15 18.67 7.36 14.67
CA ILE A 15 17.56 8.13 14.10
C ILE A 15 18.10 9.24 13.17
N GLU A 16 19.18 9.93 13.55
CA GLU A 16 19.82 10.96 12.71
C GLU A 16 20.43 10.39 11.43
N LYS A 17 20.94 9.15 11.45
CA LYS A 17 21.49 8.47 10.28
C LYS A 17 20.42 7.88 9.36
N GLY A 18 19.11 8.12 9.61
CA GLY A 18 18.02 7.63 8.77
C GLY A 18 17.91 6.09 8.78
N GLU A 19 18.52 5.40 9.74
CA GLU A 19 18.21 3.99 9.99
C GLU A 19 16.72 3.93 10.36
N SER A 20 15.91 3.50 9.40
CA SER A 20 14.46 3.33 9.55
C SER A 20 14.19 2.58 10.85
N ILE A 21 13.35 3.16 11.70
CA ILE A 21 12.70 2.42 12.78
C ILE A 21 12.22 1.12 12.15
N GLU A 22 12.73 0.00 12.63
CA GLU A 22 12.42 -1.35 12.15
C GLU A 22 10.92 -1.41 11.92
N GLN A 23 10.50 -1.43 10.65
CA GLN A 23 9.06 -1.42 10.32
C GLN A 23 8.48 -2.64 11.01
N ILE A 24 7.59 -2.42 11.96
CA ILE A 24 6.90 -3.52 12.66
C ILE A 24 6.30 -4.40 11.58
N GLN A 25 6.85 -5.59 11.42
CA GLN A 25 6.41 -6.50 10.37
C GLN A 25 4.91 -6.78 10.57
N SER A 26 4.14 -6.53 9.54
CA SER A 26 2.71 -6.80 9.59
C SER A 26 2.47 -8.29 9.88
N PRO A 27 1.58 -8.63 10.82
CA PRO A 27 1.23 -10.02 11.12
C PRO A 27 0.57 -10.74 9.93
N LEU A 28 0.24 -10.01 8.86
CA LEU A 28 -0.33 -10.55 7.63
C LEU A 28 0.72 -11.05 6.64
N ILE A 29 2.01 -10.75 6.83
CA ILE A 29 3.08 -11.26 5.95
C ILE A 29 3.09 -12.79 5.99
N GLY A 30 3.10 -13.41 4.81
CA GLY A 30 3.02 -14.86 4.62
C GLY A 30 1.62 -15.46 4.71
N LYS A 31 0.61 -14.67 5.09
CA LYS A 31 -0.80 -15.10 5.15
C LYS A 31 -1.53 -14.79 3.85
N ASN A 32 -2.63 -15.50 3.64
CA ASN A 32 -3.55 -15.20 2.55
C ASN A 32 -4.20 -13.82 2.76
N ILE A 33 -4.59 -13.18 1.66
CA ILE A 33 -5.39 -11.95 1.69
C ILE A 33 -6.64 -12.15 2.54
N PRO A 34 -7.05 -11.13 3.34
CA PRO A 34 -8.26 -11.18 4.15
C PRO A 34 -9.51 -11.46 3.30
N ASN A 35 -10.38 -12.34 3.80
CA ASN A 35 -11.65 -12.64 3.14
C ASN A 35 -12.71 -11.59 3.49
N ILE A 36 -12.54 -10.39 2.97
CA ILE A 36 -13.49 -9.28 3.18
C ILE A 36 -14.14 -8.85 1.87
N LYS A 37 -15.41 -8.48 1.94
CA LYS A 37 -16.15 -7.95 0.81
C LYS A 37 -15.70 -6.51 0.52
N ILE A 38 -15.15 -6.28 -0.67
CA ILE A 38 -14.77 -4.95 -1.17
C ILE A 38 -15.71 -4.59 -2.31
N ILE A 39 -16.46 -3.49 -2.16
CA ILE A 39 -17.36 -2.99 -3.21
C ILE A 39 -16.55 -2.11 -4.16
N LYS A 40 -16.70 -2.35 -5.46
CA LYS A 40 -16.10 -1.52 -6.51
C LYS A 40 -16.71 -0.14 -6.53
N PHE A 41 -15.86 0.82 -6.81
CA PHE A 41 -16.29 2.17 -7.15
C PHE A 41 -17.11 2.16 -8.46
N ASN A 42 -18.22 2.90 -8.47
CA ASN A 42 -19.18 3.00 -9.59
C ASN A 42 -19.85 1.70 -10.05
N GLU A 43 -19.67 0.61 -9.32
CA GLU A 43 -20.31 -0.67 -9.63
C GLU A 43 -20.90 -1.27 -8.36
N ASN A 44 -22.12 -1.82 -8.44
CA ASN A 44 -22.71 -2.56 -7.31
C ASN A 44 -22.12 -3.98 -7.20
N GLN A 45 -20.88 -4.16 -7.68
CA GLN A 45 -20.18 -5.43 -7.73
C GLN A 45 -19.05 -5.47 -6.71
N LYS A 46 -18.64 -6.69 -6.34
CA LYS A 46 -17.49 -6.91 -5.50
C LYS A 46 -16.22 -7.00 -6.34
N ILE A 47 -15.10 -6.50 -5.81
CA ILE A 47 -13.79 -6.89 -6.31
C ILE A 47 -13.62 -8.38 -6.04
N SER A 48 -13.33 -9.13 -7.11
CA SER A 48 -13.05 -10.56 -7.01
C SER A 48 -11.57 -10.82 -7.21
N PHE A 49 -10.89 -11.19 -6.14
CA PHE A 49 -9.47 -11.55 -6.21
C PHE A 49 -9.22 -12.83 -7.03
N SER A 50 -10.25 -13.62 -7.34
CA SER A 50 -10.12 -14.78 -8.23
C SER A 50 -9.65 -14.43 -9.65
N LYS A 51 -9.89 -13.18 -10.10
CA LYS A 51 -9.36 -12.65 -11.38
C LYS A 51 -7.82 -12.60 -11.40
N TYR A 52 -7.20 -12.52 -10.22
CA TYR A 52 -5.76 -12.42 -10.03
C TYR A 52 -5.14 -13.76 -9.61
N LYS A 53 -5.90 -14.86 -9.67
CA LYS A 53 -5.37 -16.20 -9.41
C LYS A 53 -4.22 -16.51 -10.38
N ASN A 54 -3.12 -17.03 -9.86
CA ASN A 54 -1.88 -17.28 -10.57
C ASN A 54 -1.23 -16.01 -11.16
N LYS A 55 -1.52 -14.84 -10.59
CA LYS A 55 -0.92 -13.58 -11.00
C LYS A 55 -0.52 -12.79 -9.75
N ARG A 56 0.61 -12.13 -9.81
CA ARG A 56 1.02 -11.14 -8.84
C ARG A 56 0.24 -9.86 -9.04
N PHE A 57 -0.05 -9.16 -7.96
CA PHE A 57 -0.67 -7.85 -8.03
C PHE A 57 -0.30 -7.00 -6.81
N ILE A 58 -0.53 -5.72 -6.91
CA ILE A 58 -0.32 -4.74 -5.84
C ILE A 58 -1.69 -4.31 -5.33
N LEU A 59 -1.84 -4.16 -4.02
CA LEU A 59 -2.99 -3.51 -3.41
C LEU A 59 -2.49 -2.28 -2.65
N ASN A 60 -3.08 -1.11 -2.96
CA ASN A 60 -2.68 0.17 -2.40
C ASN A 60 -3.88 0.85 -1.75
N PHE A 61 -3.75 1.20 -0.48
CA PHE A 61 -4.71 2.05 0.23
C PHE A 61 -4.33 3.51 0.02
N PHE A 62 -5.28 4.32 -0.44
CA PHE A 62 -5.05 5.72 -0.76
C PHE A 62 -6.24 6.60 -0.39
N ALA A 63 -6.04 7.92 -0.42
CA ALA A 63 -7.12 8.89 -0.31
C ALA A 63 -6.76 10.19 -1.03
N SER A 64 -7.77 10.92 -1.50
CA SER A 64 -7.59 12.21 -2.19
C SER A 64 -7.01 13.31 -1.28
N TRP A 65 -7.33 13.27 0.01
CA TRP A 65 -6.85 14.19 1.02
C TRP A 65 -5.42 13.89 1.51
N CYS A 66 -4.85 12.76 1.09
CA CYS A 66 -3.53 12.28 1.52
C CYS A 66 -2.41 12.90 0.67
N LEU A 67 -1.58 13.75 1.25
CA LEU A 67 -0.46 14.37 0.54
C LEU A 67 0.62 13.35 0.09
N PRO A 68 1.06 12.39 0.92
CA PRO A 68 2.00 11.36 0.49
C PRO A 68 1.46 10.50 -0.67
N CYS A 69 0.13 10.28 -0.76
CA CYS A 69 -0.49 9.56 -1.88
C CYS A 69 -0.33 10.34 -3.21
N LYS A 70 -0.39 11.68 -3.15
CA LYS A 70 -0.13 12.53 -4.32
C LYS A 70 1.32 12.44 -4.78
N ILE A 71 2.25 12.31 -3.83
CA ILE A 71 3.70 12.20 -4.10
C ILE A 71 4.03 10.86 -4.78
N GLU A 72 3.42 9.76 -4.37
CA GLU A 72 3.70 8.43 -4.96
C GLU A 72 2.95 8.17 -6.28
N ALA A 73 1.86 8.91 -6.58
CA ALA A 73 1.00 8.66 -7.74
C ALA A 73 1.75 8.55 -9.09
N PRO A 74 2.75 9.42 -9.42
CA PRO A 74 3.50 9.27 -10.67
C PRO A 74 4.26 7.95 -10.76
N LEU A 75 4.75 7.43 -9.64
CA LEU A 75 5.44 6.15 -9.58
C LEU A 75 4.47 4.99 -9.76
N LEU A 76 3.32 5.03 -9.10
CA LEU A 76 2.27 4.02 -9.27
C LEU A 76 1.76 3.98 -10.72
N ASN A 77 1.60 5.13 -11.39
CA ASN A 77 1.25 5.19 -12.81
C ASN A 77 2.29 4.47 -13.70
N LYS A 78 3.58 4.60 -13.38
CA LYS A 78 4.65 3.86 -14.08
C LYS A 78 4.60 2.36 -13.79
N VAL A 79 4.32 1.97 -12.56
CA VAL A 79 4.24 0.56 -12.12
C VAL A 79 3.03 -0.14 -12.73
N SER A 80 1.89 0.54 -12.86
CA SER A 80 0.63 -0.02 -13.37
C SER A 80 0.71 -0.54 -14.80
N SER A 81 1.67 -0.06 -15.61
CA SER A 81 1.93 -0.59 -16.94
C SER A 81 2.56 -2.00 -16.95
N LYS A 82 3.06 -2.44 -15.80
CA LYS A 82 3.78 -3.72 -15.67
C LYS A 82 3.04 -4.75 -14.83
N ILE A 83 2.25 -4.32 -13.86
CA ILE A 83 1.55 -5.20 -12.92
C ILE A 83 0.21 -4.56 -12.52
N PRO A 84 -0.88 -5.36 -12.36
CA PRO A 84 -2.15 -4.84 -11.87
C PRO A 84 -2.02 -4.21 -10.48
N ILE A 85 -2.62 -3.03 -10.30
CA ILE A 85 -2.73 -2.37 -9.00
C ILE A 85 -4.21 -2.22 -8.67
N ILE A 86 -4.62 -2.71 -7.51
CA ILE A 86 -5.96 -2.51 -6.96
C ILE A 86 -5.88 -1.37 -5.95
N GLY A 87 -6.67 -0.33 -6.13
CA GLY A 87 -6.77 0.78 -5.20
C GLY A 87 -7.90 0.58 -4.20
N ILE A 88 -7.68 0.92 -2.93
CA ILE A 88 -8.72 1.00 -1.90
C ILE A 88 -8.81 2.45 -1.43
N ALA A 89 -9.90 3.12 -1.81
CA ALA A 89 -10.15 4.50 -1.41
C ALA A 89 -10.63 4.51 0.06
N TYR A 90 -9.76 5.01 0.95
CA TYR A 90 -9.98 4.99 2.39
C TYR A 90 -10.66 6.27 2.88
N LYS A 91 -11.88 6.13 3.39
CA LYS A 91 -12.66 7.25 3.98
C LYS A 91 -12.63 8.50 3.09
N ASP A 92 -12.83 8.30 1.81
CA ASP A 92 -12.73 9.36 0.80
C ASP A 92 -14.11 9.69 0.21
N LYS A 93 -14.30 10.95 -0.18
CA LYS A 93 -15.47 11.36 -0.93
C LYS A 93 -15.29 11.02 -2.41
N GLU A 94 -16.33 10.48 -3.02
CA GLU A 94 -16.31 10.07 -4.42
C GLU A 94 -15.84 11.20 -5.36
N GLU A 95 -16.40 12.40 -5.20
CA GLU A 95 -16.05 13.56 -6.03
C GLU A 95 -14.58 13.96 -5.89
N ASP A 96 -14.03 13.89 -4.67
CA ASP A 96 -12.64 14.28 -4.40
C ASP A 96 -11.68 13.21 -4.91
N MET A 97 -12.05 11.91 -4.78
CA MET A 97 -11.31 10.81 -5.35
C MET A 97 -11.25 10.92 -6.90
N ILE A 98 -12.38 11.23 -7.57
CA ILE A 98 -12.40 11.44 -9.03
C ILE A 98 -11.47 12.58 -9.43
N LYS A 99 -11.51 13.70 -8.71
CA LYS A 99 -10.59 14.84 -8.95
C LYS A 99 -9.12 14.43 -8.74
N PHE A 100 -8.84 13.66 -7.70
CA PHE A 100 -7.50 13.14 -7.44
C PHE A 100 -7.01 12.30 -8.61
N LEU A 101 -7.78 11.31 -9.06
CA LEU A 101 -7.42 10.43 -10.19
C LEU A 101 -7.24 11.22 -11.50
N LYS A 102 -8.05 12.24 -11.73
CA LYS A 102 -7.91 13.12 -12.90
C LYS A 102 -6.61 13.94 -12.87
N ASN A 103 -6.22 14.43 -11.70
CA ASN A 103 -5.08 15.33 -11.56
C ASN A 103 -3.73 14.60 -11.46
N TYR A 104 -3.70 13.41 -10.86
CA TYR A 104 -2.46 12.66 -10.57
C TYR A 104 -2.34 11.36 -11.38
N GLY A 105 -3.35 11.03 -12.21
CA GLY A 105 -3.43 9.80 -12.98
C GLY A 105 -4.16 8.69 -12.22
N ASN A 106 -4.63 7.68 -12.97
CA ASN A 106 -5.30 6.50 -12.42
C ASN A 106 -4.46 5.24 -12.67
N PRO A 107 -3.66 4.81 -11.69
CA PRO A 107 -2.86 3.59 -11.82
C PRO A 107 -3.66 2.31 -11.55
N PHE A 108 -4.91 2.42 -11.09
CA PHE A 108 -5.68 1.30 -10.57
C PHE A 108 -6.45 0.56 -11.67
N SER A 109 -6.28 -0.75 -11.74
CA SER A 109 -7.09 -1.64 -12.58
C SER A 109 -8.52 -1.79 -12.05
N GLU A 110 -8.69 -1.75 -10.73
CA GLU A 110 -9.96 -1.71 -10.02
C GLU A 110 -9.82 -0.83 -8.79
N ILE A 111 -10.89 -0.14 -8.42
CA ILE A 111 -10.95 0.68 -7.20
C ILE A 111 -12.05 0.15 -6.31
N GLY A 112 -11.71 -0.19 -5.07
CA GLY A 112 -12.65 -0.48 -4.00
C GLY A 112 -12.86 0.73 -3.10
N VAL A 113 -14.00 0.80 -2.44
CA VAL A 113 -14.33 1.89 -1.51
C VAL A 113 -14.42 1.36 -0.07
N ASP A 114 -13.77 2.06 0.85
CA ASP A 114 -13.76 1.76 2.29
C ASP A 114 -14.19 2.99 3.08
N GLN A 115 -15.49 3.32 3.00
CA GLN A 115 -16.06 4.51 3.64
C GLN A 115 -15.97 4.46 5.17
N LEU A 116 -16.08 3.28 5.77
CA LEU A 116 -16.06 3.10 7.21
C LEU A 116 -14.69 2.77 7.78
N GLY A 117 -13.73 2.39 6.93
CA GLY A 117 -12.40 1.96 7.34
C GLY A 117 -12.35 0.50 7.79
N SER A 118 -13.40 -0.29 7.56
CA SER A 118 -13.45 -1.70 7.96
C SER A 118 -12.50 -2.57 7.16
N ILE A 119 -12.30 -2.27 5.86
CA ILE A 119 -11.35 -2.97 5.01
C ILE A 119 -9.93 -2.69 5.51
N ALA A 120 -9.62 -1.42 5.80
CA ALA A 120 -8.32 -1.01 6.33
C ALA A 120 -7.99 -1.72 7.65
N ILE A 121 -8.97 -1.89 8.56
CA ILE A 121 -8.79 -2.61 9.83
C ILE A 121 -8.42 -4.08 9.57
N GLU A 122 -9.14 -4.79 8.69
CA GLU A 122 -8.87 -6.19 8.35
C GLU A 122 -7.48 -6.39 7.70
N TRP A 123 -7.03 -5.39 6.96
CA TRP A 123 -5.68 -5.37 6.35
C TRP A 123 -4.60 -4.81 7.29
N GLY A 124 -4.95 -4.48 8.52
CA GLY A 124 -4.00 -3.91 9.49
C GLY A 124 -3.37 -2.61 8.98
N VAL A 125 -4.14 -1.78 8.29
CA VAL A 125 -3.72 -0.47 7.77
C VAL A 125 -3.83 0.57 8.88
N TYR A 126 -2.76 1.30 9.12
CA TYR A 126 -2.70 2.35 10.15
C TYR A 126 -2.96 3.75 9.58
N GLY A 127 -2.74 3.90 8.29
CA GLY A 127 -2.89 5.17 7.58
C GLY A 127 -2.72 5.02 6.08
N VAL A 128 -2.78 6.12 5.36
CA VAL A 128 -2.58 6.12 3.90
C VAL A 128 -1.39 7.01 3.54
N PRO A 129 -0.59 6.60 2.53
CA PRO A 129 -0.74 5.38 1.74
C PRO A 129 -0.13 4.15 2.44
N GLU A 130 -0.68 2.98 2.17
CA GLU A 130 -0.05 1.71 2.48
C GLU A 130 -0.18 0.76 1.30
N THR A 131 0.91 0.05 0.98
CA THR A 131 1.02 -0.79 -0.20
C THR A 131 1.36 -2.22 0.18
N PHE A 132 0.65 -3.16 -0.41
CA PHE A 132 0.84 -4.60 -0.22
C PHE A 132 1.23 -5.26 -1.54
N LEU A 133 2.25 -6.14 -1.51
CA LEU A 133 2.61 -7.00 -2.63
C LEU A 133 2.02 -8.39 -2.39
N ILE A 134 1.23 -8.87 -3.33
CA ILE A 134 0.51 -10.14 -3.24
C ILE A 134 1.04 -11.08 -4.34
N ASP A 135 1.49 -12.27 -3.94
CA ASP A 135 2.01 -13.28 -4.85
C ASP A 135 0.91 -13.98 -5.67
N GLU A 136 1.32 -14.84 -6.59
CA GLU A 136 0.44 -15.61 -7.46
C GLU A 136 -0.45 -16.62 -6.70
N ASN A 137 -0.11 -16.95 -5.46
CA ASN A 137 -0.91 -17.80 -4.57
C ASN A 137 -1.90 -17.01 -3.71
N GLY A 138 -1.92 -15.67 -3.82
CA GLY A 138 -2.76 -14.78 -3.02
C GLY A 138 -2.22 -14.55 -1.61
N LYS A 139 -0.92 -14.74 -1.38
CA LYS A 139 -0.26 -14.44 -0.10
C LYS A 139 0.32 -13.04 -0.11
N ILE A 140 0.20 -12.35 1.01
CA ILE A 140 0.85 -11.07 1.26
C ILE A 140 2.32 -11.33 1.56
N ILE A 141 3.21 -10.91 0.66
CA ILE A 141 4.67 -11.12 0.81
C ILE A 141 5.42 -9.89 1.30
N TYR A 142 4.82 -8.72 1.16
CA TYR A 142 5.42 -7.46 1.63
C TYR A 142 4.33 -6.43 1.92
N LYS A 143 4.59 -5.57 2.91
CA LYS A 143 3.79 -4.40 3.26
C LYS A 143 4.70 -3.20 3.41
N HIS A 144 4.33 -2.08 2.81
CA HIS A 144 4.98 -0.78 2.99
C HIS A 144 3.99 0.23 3.54
N ALA A 145 4.37 0.92 4.60
CA ALA A 145 3.61 2.03 5.17
C ALA A 145 4.26 3.37 4.76
N GLY A 146 3.46 4.29 4.27
CA GLY A 146 3.91 5.56 3.72
C GLY A 146 4.11 5.53 2.20
N ALA A 147 4.48 6.69 1.64
CA ALA A 147 4.72 6.83 0.20
C ALA A 147 5.90 5.95 -0.26
N ILE A 148 5.73 5.28 -1.39
CA ILE A 148 6.78 4.46 -1.99
C ILE A 148 7.95 5.37 -2.40
N SER A 149 9.08 5.24 -1.71
CA SER A 149 10.32 5.92 -2.06
C SER A 149 10.98 5.27 -3.29
N HIS A 150 11.97 5.97 -3.86
CA HIS A 150 12.77 5.39 -4.96
C HIS A 150 13.52 4.12 -4.52
N GLU A 151 13.97 4.06 -3.28
CA GLU A 151 14.63 2.89 -2.69
C GLU A 151 13.66 1.71 -2.58
N VAL A 152 12.47 1.91 -1.98
CA VAL A 152 11.43 0.87 -1.89
C VAL A 152 11.03 0.37 -3.28
N TYR A 153 10.90 1.27 -4.25
CA TYR A 153 10.61 0.90 -5.64
C TYR A 153 11.70 -0.02 -6.22
N LYS A 154 12.97 0.36 -6.06
CA LYS A 154 14.11 -0.39 -6.60
C LYS A 154 14.28 -1.74 -5.90
N ASP A 155 14.19 -1.77 -4.57
CA ASP A 155 14.60 -2.92 -3.77
C ASP A 155 13.44 -3.90 -3.49
N LYS A 156 12.19 -3.47 -3.62
CA LYS A 156 11.00 -4.29 -3.34
C LYS A 156 10.08 -4.44 -4.53
N ILE A 157 9.72 -3.33 -5.21
CA ILE A 157 8.73 -3.38 -6.30
C ILE A 157 9.34 -3.97 -7.58
N ILE A 158 10.52 -3.51 -8.00
CA ILE A 158 11.16 -4.03 -9.23
C ILE A 158 11.43 -5.53 -9.14
N PRO A 159 12.07 -6.07 -8.07
CA PRO A 159 12.27 -7.52 -7.95
C PRO A 159 10.94 -8.31 -7.94
N PHE A 160 9.92 -7.76 -7.27
CA PHE A 160 8.59 -8.37 -7.24
C PHE A 160 7.95 -8.49 -8.63
N ILE A 161 8.13 -7.48 -9.49
CA ILE A 161 7.61 -7.48 -10.86
C ILE A 161 8.39 -8.45 -11.76
N ASN A 162 9.71 -8.53 -11.58
CA ASN A 162 10.62 -9.24 -12.50
C ASN A 162 10.90 -10.69 -12.10
N ASN A 163 10.53 -11.13 -10.89
CA ASN A 163 10.68 -12.54 -10.49
C ASN A 163 9.54 -13.36 -11.12
N ASP A 164 9.81 -13.94 -12.28
CA ASP A 164 9.06 -15.05 -12.87
C ASP A 164 9.57 -16.37 -12.29
#